data_c1edd39d0861acfc635c6bdb9e8839d3
#
_entry.id   c1edd39d0861acfc635c6bdb9e8839d3
#
_cell.length_a   1.000
_cell.length_b   1.000
_cell.length_c   1.000
_cell.angle_alpha   90.00
_cell.angle_beta   90.00
_cell.angle_gamma   90.00
#
_symmetry.space_group_name_H-M   'P 1'
#
loop_
_entity.id
_entity.type
_entity.pdbx_description
1 polymer ?
#
loop_
_entity_poly.entity_id
_entity_poly.type
_entity_poly.pdbx_seq_one_letter_code
_entity_poly.pdbx_strand_id
1 'polypeptide(L)'
;MCSYHISMGLHFVTASPNGLLKVNVPILFMQRKKDTRELILSQTYKLLFVYNWEAITIEQIESSIGKTRGAIFYFFKNKSELFNSIILERFLRKFDSSEISCVSITNSTITGFFSYYRTPFERICTDITENYGQVDPNPALLNIIVQARKLYPNFDNVIESYIEEEIQYIAQNALVMKDNPRLINSFKTYFQLTCGALLFRSNIISFNTNKQIRSYISGLASLLGE
;
A
#
# COMPACT_ATOMS: atom_id res chain seq x y z
N MET A 1 -22.90 -2.17 8.70
CA MET A 1 -23.14 -2.67 7.34
C MET A 1 -22.02 -2.12 6.46
N CYS A 2 -21.00 -2.92 6.17
CA CYS A 2 -19.96 -2.55 5.22
C CYS A 2 -20.59 -2.63 3.83
N SER A 3 -20.87 -1.47 3.23
CA SER A 3 -21.35 -1.40 1.85
C SER A 3 -20.17 -1.67 0.93
N TYR A 4 -20.17 -2.81 0.27
CA TYR A 4 -19.31 -3.05 -0.86
C TYR A 4 -19.72 -2.10 -1.99
N HIS A 5 -18.99 -1.03 -2.20
CA HIS A 5 -19.03 -0.30 -3.46
C HIS A 5 -18.28 -1.12 -4.52
N ILE A 6 -18.98 -2.10 -5.08
CA ILE A 6 -18.60 -2.64 -6.38
C ILE A 6 -18.92 -1.53 -7.38
N SER A 7 -17.91 -0.80 -7.80
CA SER A 7 -17.98 0.08 -8.95
C SER A 7 -18.10 -0.81 -10.20
N MET A 8 -19.31 -1.31 -10.46
CA MET A 8 -19.67 -1.84 -11.78
C MET A 8 -19.65 -0.67 -12.75
N GLY A 9 -18.61 -0.58 -13.58
CA GLY A 9 -18.61 0.26 -14.75
C GLY A 9 -19.85 -0.10 -15.59
N LEU A 10 -20.83 0.78 -15.59
CA LEU A 10 -22.01 0.69 -16.45
C LEU A 10 -21.54 0.73 -17.92
N HIS A 11 -21.41 -0.45 -18.52
CA HIS A 11 -21.29 -0.59 -19.95
C HIS A 11 -22.65 -0.25 -20.58
N PHE A 12 -22.82 0.98 -21.04
CA PHE A 12 -23.92 1.31 -21.95
C PHE A 12 -23.58 0.71 -23.31
N VAL A 13 -24.10 -0.48 -23.56
CA VAL A 13 -24.11 -1.08 -24.89
C VAL A 13 -25.42 -0.66 -25.55
N THR A 14 -25.40 0.28 -26.48
CA THR A 14 -26.52 0.58 -27.32
C THR A 14 -26.45 -0.30 -28.56
N ALA A 15 -27.40 -1.21 -28.71
CA ALA A 15 -27.53 -2.01 -29.93
C ALA A 15 -28.07 -1.15 -31.08
N SER A 16 -27.32 -1.13 -32.18
CA SER A 16 -27.80 -0.57 -33.45
C SER A 16 -28.67 -1.61 -34.16
N PRO A 17 -29.67 -1.19 -34.97
CA PRO A 17 -30.55 -2.09 -35.74
C PRO A 17 -29.84 -3.07 -36.67
N ASN A 18 -28.57 -2.87 -36.95
CA ASN A 18 -27.76 -3.68 -37.87
C ASN A 18 -26.75 -4.61 -37.19
N GLY A 19 -26.90 -4.92 -35.91
CA GLY A 19 -26.10 -5.94 -35.23
C GLY A 19 -24.59 -5.62 -35.01
N LEU A 20 -24.11 -4.45 -35.42
CA LEU A 20 -22.73 -4.02 -35.22
C LEU A 20 -22.58 -3.29 -33.87
N LEU A 21 -21.86 -3.89 -32.95
CA LEU A 21 -21.47 -3.28 -31.66
C LEU A 21 -20.58 -2.04 -31.93
N LYS A 22 -21.14 -0.84 -31.79
CA LYS A 22 -20.34 0.40 -31.78
C LYS A 22 -19.70 0.54 -30.45
N VAL A 23 -18.43 0.14 -30.36
CA VAL A 23 -17.58 0.46 -29.19
C VAL A 23 -17.38 1.97 -29.19
N ASN A 24 -17.72 2.61 -28.06
CA ASN A 24 -17.57 4.05 -27.93
C ASN A 24 -16.06 4.39 -27.88
N VAL A 25 -15.52 4.85 -29.01
CA VAL A 25 -14.09 5.15 -29.22
C VAL A 25 -13.48 6.04 -28.11
N PRO A 26 -14.17 7.05 -27.56
CA PRO A 26 -13.68 7.82 -26.42
C PRO A 26 -13.43 6.98 -25.16
N ILE A 27 -14.31 6.04 -24.82
CA ILE A 27 -14.16 5.18 -23.64
C ILE A 27 -12.95 4.27 -23.78
N LEU A 28 -12.78 3.64 -24.94
CA LEU A 28 -11.64 2.77 -25.22
C LEU A 28 -10.31 3.55 -25.20
N PHE A 29 -10.31 4.80 -25.68
CA PHE A 29 -9.14 5.66 -25.68
C PHE A 29 -8.77 6.12 -24.25
N MET A 30 -9.75 6.47 -23.42
CA MET A 30 -9.54 6.80 -22.02
C MET A 30 -9.02 5.60 -21.22
N GLN A 31 -9.55 4.40 -21.48
CA GLN A 31 -9.08 3.17 -20.86
C GLN A 31 -7.62 2.89 -21.22
N ARG A 32 -7.25 2.94 -22.50
CA ARG A 32 -5.85 2.75 -22.95
C ARG A 32 -4.87 3.76 -22.34
N LYS A 33 -5.28 5.01 -22.12
CA LYS A 33 -4.47 6.01 -21.44
C LYS A 33 -4.26 5.64 -19.98
N LYS A 34 -5.33 5.25 -19.29
CA LYS A 34 -5.26 4.80 -17.90
C LYS A 34 -4.33 3.59 -17.78
N ASP A 35 -4.47 2.60 -18.65
CA ASP A 35 -3.65 1.39 -18.64
C ASP A 35 -2.16 1.70 -18.88
N THR A 36 -1.85 2.64 -19.79
CA THR A 36 -0.46 3.03 -20.06
C THR A 36 0.16 3.78 -18.88
N ARG A 37 -0.57 4.70 -18.26
CA ARG A 37 -0.08 5.41 -17.06
C ARG A 37 0.19 4.44 -15.91
N GLU A 38 -0.74 3.51 -15.71
CA GLU A 38 -0.65 2.47 -14.71
C GLU A 38 0.55 1.55 -14.94
N LEU A 39 0.81 1.17 -16.20
CA LEU A 39 1.97 0.38 -16.60
C LEU A 39 3.28 1.12 -16.28
N ILE A 40 3.37 2.42 -16.58
CA ILE A 40 4.55 3.22 -16.26
C ILE A 40 4.81 3.22 -14.75
N LEU A 41 3.78 3.50 -13.95
CA LEU A 41 3.90 3.53 -12.49
C LEU A 41 4.32 2.17 -11.93
N SER A 42 3.67 1.09 -12.33
CA SER A 42 3.93 -0.24 -11.78
C SER A 42 5.33 -0.76 -12.14
N GLN A 43 5.76 -0.62 -13.40
CA GLN A 43 7.07 -1.10 -13.82
C GLN A 43 8.20 -0.23 -13.25
N THR A 44 8.00 1.09 -13.16
CA THR A 44 8.99 1.97 -12.54
C THR A 44 9.07 1.75 -11.02
N TYR A 45 7.95 1.48 -10.35
CA TYR A 45 7.95 1.08 -8.94
C TYR A 45 8.76 -0.19 -8.70
N LYS A 46 8.65 -1.17 -9.59
CA LYS A 46 9.46 -2.40 -9.53
C LYS A 46 10.97 -2.12 -9.63
N LEU A 47 11.39 -1.15 -10.42
CA LEU A 47 12.80 -0.76 -10.49
C LEU A 47 13.32 -0.20 -9.17
N LEU A 48 12.46 0.49 -8.39
CA LEU A 48 12.81 1.03 -7.07
C LEU A 48 13.06 -0.06 -6.02
N PHE A 49 12.69 -1.30 -6.25
CA PHE A 49 12.99 -2.39 -5.31
C PHE A 49 14.48 -2.75 -5.26
N VAL A 50 15.17 -2.48 -6.36
CA VAL A 50 16.55 -2.93 -6.56
C VAL A 50 17.52 -1.75 -6.77
N TYR A 51 17.06 -0.70 -7.46
CA TYR A 51 17.91 0.41 -7.87
C TYR A 51 17.60 1.69 -7.11
N ASN A 52 18.61 2.51 -6.87
CA ASN A 52 18.42 3.88 -6.43
C ASN A 52 17.79 4.71 -7.55
N TRP A 53 16.87 5.61 -7.20
CA TRP A 53 16.19 6.46 -8.17
C TRP A 53 17.12 7.23 -9.11
N GLU A 54 18.24 7.72 -8.57
CA GLU A 54 19.22 8.46 -9.34
C GLU A 54 19.87 7.59 -10.43
N ALA A 55 20.05 6.29 -10.17
CA ALA A 55 20.60 5.33 -11.11
C ALA A 55 19.59 4.85 -12.17
N ILE A 56 18.29 4.95 -11.91
CA ILE A 56 17.25 4.58 -12.87
C ILE A 56 17.23 5.61 -13.99
N THR A 57 17.49 5.19 -15.24
CA THR A 57 17.43 6.06 -16.42
C THR A 57 16.06 5.98 -17.11
N ILE A 58 15.75 6.97 -17.95
CA ILE A 58 14.53 6.94 -18.77
C ILE A 58 14.56 5.76 -19.74
N GLU A 59 15.72 5.44 -20.30
CA GLU A 59 15.93 4.31 -21.20
C GLU A 59 15.64 2.95 -20.51
N GLN A 60 15.98 2.82 -19.23
CA GLN A 60 15.61 1.64 -18.44
C GLN A 60 14.09 1.55 -18.23
N ILE A 61 13.44 2.70 -17.99
CA ILE A 61 11.97 2.73 -17.86
C ILE A 61 11.34 2.38 -19.22
N GLU A 62 11.77 2.98 -20.34
CA GLU A 62 11.30 2.67 -21.70
C GLU A 62 11.38 1.15 -21.97
N SER A 63 12.54 0.57 -21.67
CA SER A 63 12.78 -0.88 -21.86
C SER A 63 11.85 -1.74 -21.02
N SER A 64 11.58 -1.32 -19.77
CA SER A 64 10.72 -2.09 -18.85
C SER A 64 9.24 -2.05 -19.23
N ILE A 65 8.78 -0.98 -19.89
CA ILE A 65 7.36 -0.80 -20.26
C ILE A 65 7.08 -1.09 -21.75
N GLY A 66 8.09 -1.20 -22.58
CA GLY A 66 7.94 -1.34 -24.02
C GLY A 66 7.28 -0.12 -24.68
N LYS A 67 7.51 1.08 -24.15
CA LYS A 67 6.97 2.35 -24.67
C LYS A 67 8.09 3.38 -24.82
N THR A 68 7.85 4.37 -25.66
CA THR A 68 8.82 5.43 -25.95
C THR A 68 8.87 6.49 -24.85
N ARG A 69 9.98 7.22 -24.78
CA ARG A 69 10.20 8.40 -23.94
C ARG A 69 9.04 9.40 -24.03
N GLY A 70 8.52 9.63 -25.23
CA GLY A 70 7.36 10.50 -25.45
C GLY A 70 6.10 10.02 -24.73
N ALA A 71 5.89 8.71 -24.64
CA ALA A 71 4.77 8.16 -23.88
C ALA A 71 4.91 8.41 -22.37
N ILE A 72 6.14 8.34 -21.82
CA ILE A 72 6.39 8.64 -20.40
C ILE A 72 6.11 10.12 -20.12
N PHE A 73 6.70 11.02 -20.91
CA PHE A 73 6.58 12.47 -20.72
C PHE A 73 5.21 13.05 -21.13
N TYR A 74 4.38 12.25 -21.78
CA TYR A 74 2.97 12.59 -21.95
C TYR A 74 2.19 12.58 -20.62
N PHE A 75 2.55 11.68 -19.68
CA PHE A 75 1.87 11.54 -18.38
C PHE A 75 2.58 12.26 -17.24
N PHE A 76 3.91 12.43 -17.33
CA PHE A 76 4.73 12.99 -16.26
C PHE A 76 5.69 14.03 -16.86
N LYS A 77 5.64 15.27 -16.40
CA LYS A 77 6.46 16.38 -16.94
C LYS A 77 7.96 16.11 -16.86
N ASN A 78 8.37 15.41 -15.83
CA ASN A 78 9.76 15.08 -15.56
C ASN A 78 9.89 13.84 -14.68
N LYS A 79 11.13 13.39 -14.49
CA LYS A 79 11.45 12.21 -13.67
C LYS A 79 11.04 12.39 -12.19
N SER A 80 11.11 13.60 -11.64
CA SER A 80 10.71 13.87 -10.26
C SER A 80 9.20 13.75 -10.05
N GLU A 81 8.39 14.23 -11.01
CA GLU A 81 6.93 14.06 -10.96
C GLU A 81 6.54 12.57 -11.03
N LEU A 82 7.22 11.80 -11.88
CA LEU A 82 7.03 10.34 -11.93
C LEU A 82 7.35 9.70 -10.58
N PHE A 83 8.48 10.06 -9.95
CA PHE A 83 8.84 9.56 -8.62
C PHE A 83 7.77 9.89 -7.57
N ASN A 84 7.36 11.15 -7.51
CA ASN A 84 6.34 11.59 -6.55
C ASN A 84 5.02 10.86 -6.75
N SER A 85 4.61 10.64 -8.00
CA SER A 85 3.40 9.88 -8.33
C SER A 85 3.52 8.41 -7.89
N ILE A 86 4.69 7.80 -8.07
CA ILE A 86 4.95 6.43 -7.61
C ILE A 86 4.84 6.34 -6.08
N ILE A 87 5.50 7.24 -5.35
CA ILE A 87 5.44 7.24 -3.88
C ILE A 87 4.00 7.47 -3.41
N LEU A 88 3.30 8.42 -3.98
CA LEU A 88 1.92 8.71 -3.60
C LEU A 88 0.96 7.54 -3.90
N GLU A 89 1.00 7.01 -5.12
CA GLU A 89 -0.04 6.09 -5.60
C GLU A 89 0.28 4.60 -5.34
N ARG A 90 1.54 4.24 -5.06
CA ARG A 90 1.96 2.85 -4.80
C ARG A 90 2.34 2.60 -3.35
N PHE A 91 3.01 3.56 -2.75
CA PHE A 91 3.50 3.43 -1.39
C PHE A 91 2.53 4.04 -0.37
N LEU A 92 2.28 5.36 -0.43
CA LEU A 92 1.45 6.07 0.54
C LEU A 92 -0.02 5.64 0.53
N ARG A 93 -0.55 5.21 -0.61
CA ARG A 93 -1.91 4.67 -0.71
C ARG A 93 -2.15 3.48 0.23
N LYS A 94 -1.10 2.72 0.56
CA LYS A 94 -1.22 1.59 1.49
C LYS A 94 -1.44 2.00 2.95
N PHE A 95 -1.34 3.29 3.23
CA PHE A 95 -1.68 3.88 4.53
C PHE A 95 -3.13 4.36 4.60
N ASP A 96 -3.87 4.34 3.49
CA ASP A 96 -5.28 4.72 3.49
C ASP A 96 -6.12 3.75 4.33
N SER A 97 -7.05 4.30 5.12
CA SER A 97 -7.93 3.50 5.99
C SER A 97 -8.82 2.52 5.22
N SER A 98 -9.08 2.76 3.92
CA SER A 98 -9.80 1.83 3.04
C SER A 98 -9.05 0.51 2.80
N GLU A 99 -7.75 0.47 3.03
CA GLU A 99 -6.92 -0.74 2.95
C GLU A 99 -7.03 -1.62 4.22
N ILE A 100 -7.70 -1.13 5.28
CA ILE A 100 -7.88 -1.89 6.53
C ILE A 100 -8.99 -2.92 6.33
N SER A 101 -8.70 -4.16 6.72
CA SER A 101 -9.66 -5.26 6.60
C SER A 101 -10.93 -5.01 7.44
N CYS A 102 -12.10 -5.07 6.80
CA CYS A 102 -13.39 -5.03 7.50
C CYS A 102 -13.48 -6.11 8.59
N VAL A 103 -12.89 -7.28 8.36
CA VAL A 103 -12.91 -8.39 9.34
C VAL A 103 -12.17 -8.00 10.61
N SER A 104 -11.06 -7.26 10.53
CA SER A 104 -10.37 -6.76 11.72
C SER A 104 -11.22 -5.75 12.48
N ILE A 105 -11.80 -4.78 11.78
CA ILE A 105 -12.61 -3.71 12.38
C ILE A 105 -13.86 -4.25 13.09
N THR A 106 -14.52 -5.25 12.51
CA THR A 106 -15.76 -5.84 13.07
C THR A 106 -15.51 -6.95 14.11
N ASN A 107 -14.26 -7.31 14.36
CA ASN A 107 -13.95 -8.32 15.36
C ASN A 107 -14.10 -7.79 16.79
N SER A 108 -14.78 -8.56 17.63
CA SER A 108 -15.06 -8.18 19.02
C SER A 108 -13.98 -8.63 20.02
N THR A 109 -13.02 -9.44 19.58
CA THR A 109 -11.91 -9.93 20.40
C THR A 109 -10.58 -9.33 20.00
N ILE A 110 -9.67 -9.18 20.97
CA ILE A 110 -8.31 -8.69 20.74
C ILE A 110 -7.56 -9.62 19.80
N THR A 111 -7.58 -10.91 20.10
CA THR A 111 -6.92 -11.93 19.28
C THR A 111 -7.47 -11.94 17.86
N GLY A 112 -8.79 -11.83 17.71
CA GLY A 112 -9.44 -11.75 16.40
C GLY A 112 -9.05 -10.49 15.61
N PHE A 113 -9.06 -9.33 16.25
CA PHE A 113 -8.59 -8.09 15.60
C PHE A 113 -7.17 -8.25 15.05
N PHE A 114 -6.20 -8.61 15.88
CA PHE A 114 -4.80 -8.73 15.48
C PHE A 114 -4.52 -9.89 14.51
N SER A 115 -5.42 -10.88 14.41
CA SER A 115 -5.29 -11.95 13.41
C SER A 115 -5.50 -11.45 11.98
N TYR A 116 -6.31 -10.43 11.79
CA TYR A 116 -6.66 -9.88 10.47
C TYR A 116 -6.08 -8.51 10.19
N TYR A 117 -5.74 -7.74 11.21
CA TYR A 117 -5.10 -6.44 11.02
C TYR A 117 -3.68 -6.59 10.46
N ARG A 118 -3.37 -5.74 9.51
CA ARG A 118 -2.02 -5.59 8.92
C ARG A 118 -1.64 -4.12 8.93
N THR A 119 -0.45 -3.81 9.42
CA THR A 119 0.11 -2.46 9.34
C THR A 119 0.32 -2.05 7.88
N PRO A 120 0.41 -0.74 7.56
CA PRO A 120 0.68 -0.28 6.20
C PRO A 120 1.94 -0.92 5.59
N PHE A 121 2.99 -1.06 6.37
CA PHE A 121 4.23 -1.68 5.89
C PHE A 121 4.08 -3.19 5.61
N GLU A 122 3.28 -3.91 6.39
CA GLU A 122 2.92 -5.31 6.08
C GLU A 122 2.09 -5.39 4.81
N ARG A 123 1.16 -4.45 4.59
CA ARG A 123 0.37 -4.36 3.34
C ARG A 123 1.26 -4.11 2.13
N ILE A 124 2.29 -3.26 2.26
CA ILE A 124 3.27 -3.02 1.19
C ILE A 124 4.09 -4.28 0.92
N CYS A 125 4.59 -4.96 1.96
CA CYS A 125 5.34 -6.20 1.80
C CYS A 125 4.50 -7.29 1.11
N THR A 126 3.23 -7.41 1.47
CA THR A 126 2.29 -8.32 0.83
C THR A 126 2.09 -7.96 -0.65
N ASP A 127 1.86 -6.70 -0.95
CA ASP A 127 1.70 -6.20 -2.33
C ASP A 127 2.95 -6.48 -3.19
N ILE A 128 4.16 -6.26 -2.64
CA ILE A 128 5.41 -6.57 -3.33
C ILE A 128 5.50 -8.08 -3.65
N THR A 129 5.18 -8.92 -2.68
CA THR A 129 5.26 -10.37 -2.82
C THR A 129 4.26 -10.90 -3.86
N GLU A 130 3.00 -10.44 -3.80
CA GLU A 130 1.91 -10.95 -4.62
C GLU A 130 1.95 -10.42 -6.06
N ASN A 131 2.31 -9.14 -6.25
CA ASN A 131 2.17 -8.49 -7.54
C ASN A 131 3.48 -8.32 -8.31
N TYR A 132 4.64 -8.49 -7.66
CA TYR A 132 5.93 -8.20 -8.30
C TYR A 132 6.92 -9.40 -8.32
N GLY A 133 6.49 -10.58 -7.89
CA GLY A 133 7.22 -11.82 -8.07
C GLY A 133 8.35 -12.06 -7.05
N GLN A 134 9.46 -12.67 -7.47
CA GLN A 134 10.54 -13.16 -6.59
C GLN A 134 11.44 -12.05 -6.04
N VAL A 135 10.86 -11.04 -5.41
CA VAL A 135 11.61 -9.97 -4.73
C VAL A 135 11.43 -10.15 -3.23
N ASP A 136 12.53 -10.11 -2.47
CA ASP A 136 12.42 -10.02 -1.01
C ASP A 136 11.79 -8.67 -0.64
N PRO A 137 10.60 -8.66 -0.03
CA PRO A 137 9.86 -7.43 0.22
C PRO A 137 10.55 -6.51 1.25
N ASN A 138 11.35 -7.05 2.18
CA ASN A 138 11.94 -6.23 3.24
C ASN A 138 13.06 -5.31 2.73
N PRO A 139 14.09 -5.79 1.99
CA PRO A 139 15.07 -4.91 1.36
C PRO A 139 14.43 -3.92 0.37
N ALA A 140 13.42 -4.36 -0.40
CA ALA A 140 12.70 -3.51 -1.32
C ALA A 140 11.99 -2.37 -0.60
N LEU A 141 11.25 -2.67 0.48
CA LEU A 141 10.60 -1.69 1.34
C LEU A 141 11.60 -0.68 1.90
N LEU A 142 12.71 -1.15 2.47
CA LEU A 142 13.75 -0.29 3.02
C LEU A 142 14.34 0.64 1.97
N ASN A 143 14.63 0.11 0.78
CA ASN A 143 15.16 0.91 -0.32
C ASN A 143 14.18 2.01 -0.76
N ILE A 144 12.89 1.72 -0.84
CA ILE A 144 11.85 2.71 -1.15
C ILE A 144 11.81 3.81 -0.08
N ILE A 145 11.80 3.45 1.22
CA ILE A 145 11.72 4.41 2.31
C ILE A 145 12.93 5.35 2.33
N VAL A 146 14.14 4.81 2.17
CA VAL A 146 15.37 5.62 2.15
C VAL A 146 15.34 6.65 1.01
N GLN A 147 14.86 6.25 -0.16
CA GLN A 147 14.78 7.15 -1.30
C GLN A 147 13.63 8.15 -1.18
N ALA A 148 12.49 7.73 -0.65
CA ALA A 148 11.36 8.61 -0.41
C ALA A 148 11.72 9.70 0.62
N ARG A 149 12.41 9.37 1.70
CA ARG A 149 12.92 10.37 2.68
C ARG A 149 13.85 11.39 2.05
N LYS A 150 14.64 10.98 1.05
CA LYS A 150 15.58 11.88 0.37
C LYS A 150 14.91 12.78 -0.67
N LEU A 151 13.91 12.27 -1.38
CA LEU A 151 13.44 12.86 -2.64
C LEU A 151 11.97 13.30 -2.62
N TYR A 152 11.13 12.72 -1.77
CA TYR A 152 9.73 13.09 -1.66
C TYR A 152 9.56 14.25 -0.65
N PRO A 153 8.86 15.32 -1.01
CA PRO A 153 8.72 16.49 -0.14
C PRO A 153 8.07 16.14 1.21
N ASN A 154 8.73 16.52 2.30
CA ASN A 154 8.24 16.36 3.68
C ASN A 154 7.80 14.92 4.03
N PHE A 155 8.48 13.92 3.47
CA PHE A 155 8.08 12.51 3.59
C PHE A 155 7.82 12.05 5.03
N ASP A 156 8.69 12.42 5.97
CA ASP A 156 8.56 12.00 7.37
C ASP A 156 7.27 12.54 8.00
N ASN A 157 6.94 13.81 7.79
CA ASN A 157 5.69 14.41 8.29
C ASN A 157 4.45 13.80 7.60
N VAL A 158 4.56 13.49 6.32
CA VAL A 158 3.47 12.85 5.57
C VAL A 158 3.20 11.45 6.11
N ILE A 159 4.22 10.64 6.35
CA ILE A 159 4.09 9.31 6.95
C ILE A 159 3.51 9.39 8.37
N GLU A 160 3.99 10.32 9.18
CA GLU A 160 3.49 10.52 10.55
C GLU A 160 1.99 10.85 10.56
N SER A 161 1.55 11.77 9.68
CA SER A 161 0.14 12.11 9.53
C SER A 161 -0.72 10.89 9.15
N TYR A 162 -0.29 10.10 8.16
CA TYR A 162 -1.00 8.89 7.76
C TYR A 162 -1.08 7.84 8.88
N ILE A 163 0.00 7.66 9.65
CA ILE A 163 0.02 6.75 10.79
C ILE A 163 -0.95 7.19 11.87
N GLU A 164 -0.98 8.50 12.18
CA GLU A 164 -1.91 9.06 13.15
C GLU A 164 -3.37 8.89 12.70
N GLU A 165 -3.65 9.18 11.43
CA GLU A 165 -4.99 9.00 10.83
C GLU A 165 -5.45 7.53 10.91
N GLU A 166 -4.57 6.56 10.61
CA GLU A 166 -4.89 5.14 10.74
C GLU A 166 -5.17 4.74 12.19
N ILE A 167 -4.36 5.19 13.14
CA ILE A 167 -4.57 4.92 14.57
C ILE A 167 -5.90 5.53 15.03
N GLN A 168 -6.22 6.75 14.65
CA GLN A 168 -7.49 7.40 14.98
C GLN A 168 -8.67 6.66 14.35
N TYR A 169 -8.57 6.26 13.10
CA TYR A 169 -9.60 5.48 12.42
C TYR A 169 -9.89 4.18 13.16
N ILE A 170 -8.86 3.43 13.54
CA ILE A 170 -8.99 2.17 14.28
C ILE A 170 -9.60 2.40 15.66
N ALA A 171 -9.14 3.43 16.38
CA ALA A 171 -9.66 3.78 17.69
C ALA A 171 -11.16 4.09 17.67
N GLN A 172 -11.65 4.69 16.59
CA GLN A 172 -13.06 5.09 16.44
C GLN A 172 -13.95 3.97 15.88
N ASN A 173 -13.41 3.10 15.04
CA ASN A 173 -14.21 2.18 14.24
C ASN A 173 -14.06 0.71 14.63
N ALA A 174 -12.91 0.29 15.20
CA ALA A 174 -12.72 -1.10 15.61
C ALA A 174 -13.52 -1.42 16.87
N LEU A 175 -14.39 -2.44 16.81
CA LEU A 175 -15.25 -2.82 17.92
C LEU A 175 -14.47 -3.08 19.20
N VAL A 176 -13.35 -3.79 19.12
CA VAL A 176 -12.52 -4.14 20.26
C VAL A 176 -11.80 -2.93 20.87
N MET A 177 -11.56 -1.86 20.09
CA MET A 177 -10.87 -0.64 20.55
C MET A 177 -11.81 0.37 21.17
N LYS A 178 -13.11 0.27 20.89
CA LYS A 178 -14.10 1.24 21.28
C LYS A 178 -14.13 1.39 22.81
N ASP A 179 -14.01 2.62 23.26
CA ASP A 179 -14.04 2.98 24.69
C ASP A 179 -12.93 2.34 25.55
N ASN A 180 -11.84 1.86 24.92
CA ASN A 180 -10.71 1.25 25.63
C ASN A 180 -9.37 1.99 25.37
N PRO A 181 -9.08 3.09 26.11
CA PRO A 181 -7.83 3.87 25.91
C PRO A 181 -6.56 3.06 26.16
N ARG A 182 -6.61 2.06 27.05
CA ARG A 182 -5.44 1.19 27.32
C ARG A 182 -5.09 0.35 26.11
N LEU A 183 -6.12 -0.21 25.45
CA LEU A 183 -5.92 -1.01 24.25
C LEU A 183 -5.41 -0.16 23.08
N ILE A 184 -5.88 1.08 22.94
CA ILE A 184 -5.38 2.02 21.92
C ILE A 184 -3.88 2.31 22.12
N ASN A 185 -3.44 2.55 23.36
CA ASN A 185 -2.01 2.74 23.66
C ASN A 185 -1.18 1.48 23.38
N SER A 186 -1.71 0.32 23.70
CA SER A 186 -1.07 -0.95 23.39
C SER A 186 -1.02 -1.21 21.89
N PHE A 187 -2.02 -0.80 21.14
CA PHE A 187 -2.03 -0.84 19.69
C PHE A 187 -0.93 0.05 19.07
N LYS A 188 -0.71 1.26 19.60
CA LYS A 188 0.41 2.12 19.16
C LYS A 188 1.76 1.41 19.35
N THR A 189 1.95 0.75 20.51
CA THR A 189 3.17 -0.03 20.77
C THR A 189 3.31 -1.20 19.80
N TYR A 190 2.23 -1.95 19.55
CA TYR A 190 2.21 -3.03 18.55
C TYR A 190 2.61 -2.51 17.16
N PHE A 191 2.04 -1.39 16.74
CA PHE A 191 2.36 -0.76 15.46
C PHE A 191 3.86 -0.43 15.35
N GLN A 192 4.42 0.23 16.36
CA GLN A 192 5.85 0.57 16.39
C GLN A 192 6.76 -0.67 16.35
N LEU A 193 6.42 -1.71 17.13
CA LEU A 193 7.18 -2.97 17.16
C LEU A 193 7.14 -3.67 15.80
N THR A 194 5.99 -3.75 15.16
CA THR A 194 5.82 -4.40 13.86
C THR A 194 6.58 -3.65 12.77
N CYS A 195 6.47 -2.32 12.74
CA CYS A 195 7.19 -1.49 11.78
C CYS A 195 8.71 -1.61 11.98
N GLY A 196 9.18 -1.53 13.22
CA GLY A 196 10.61 -1.71 13.54
C GLY A 196 11.13 -3.08 13.10
N ALA A 197 10.36 -4.12 13.36
CA ALA A 197 10.73 -5.48 12.98
C ALA A 197 10.84 -5.70 11.46
N LEU A 198 9.96 -5.09 10.68
CA LEU A 198 10.02 -5.16 9.22
C LEU A 198 11.22 -4.41 8.65
N LEU A 199 11.52 -3.23 9.21
CA LEU A 199 12.62 -2.39 8.74
C LEU A 199 14.00 -2.95 9.11
N PHE A 200 14.11 -3.60 10.28
CA PHE A 200 15.36 -4.11 10.82
C PHE A 200 15.49 -5.63 10.78
N ARG A 201 14.74 -6.32 9.91
CA ARG A 201 14.85 -7.76 9.70
C ARG A 201 16.21 -8.11 9.09
N SER A 202 17.25 -8.02 9.92
CA SER A 202 18.59 -8.53 9.60
C SER A 202 18.81 -9.87 10.29
N ASN A 203 19.54 -10.78 9.64
CA ASN A 203 19.99 -12.04 10.23
C ASN A 203 20.91 -11.84 11.47
N ILE A 204 21.24 -10.60 11.80
CA ILE A 204 22.14 -10.21 12.90
C ILE A 204 21.41 -10.24 14.25
N ILE A 205 20.10 -9.98 14.25
CA ILE A 205 19.27 -10.11 15.46
C ILE A 205 18.20 -11.13 15.13
N SER A 206 18.38 -12.37 15.61
CA SER A 206 17.38 -13.43 15.50
C SER A 206 16.18 -13.15 16.42
N PHE A 207 15.56 -12.00 16.25
CA PHE A 207 14.26 -11.75 16.82
C PHE A 207 13.25 -12.62 16.09
N ASN A 208 12.75 -13.63 16.77
CA ASN A 208 11.56 -14.33 16.30
C ASN A 208 10.36 -13.41 16.50
N THR A 209 10.30 -12.37 15.67
CA THR A 209 9.38 -11.24 15.75
C THR A 209 7.93 -11.73 15.80
N ASN A 210 7.60 -12.77 15.04
CA ASN A 210 6.26 -13.36 15.04
C ASN A 210 5.92 -13.98 16.42
N LYS A 211 6.89 -14.63 17.09
CA LYS A 211 6.67 -15.21 18.41
C LYS A 211 6.50 -14.13 19.47
N GLN A 212 7.29 -13.06 19.39
CA GLN A 212 7.22 -11.94 20.34
C GLN A 212 5.92 -11.14 20.16
N ILE A 213 5.52 -10.86 18.91
CA ILE A 213 4.26 -10.20 18.61
C ILE A 213 3.09 -11.05 19.11
N ARG A 214 3.07 -12.36 18.86
CA ARG A 214 2.04 -13.26 19.38
C ARG A 214 2.01 -13.29 20.91
N SER A 215 3.17 -13.34 21.56
CA SER A 215 3.26 -13.29 23.02
C SER A 215 2.75 -11.96 23.57
N TYR A 216 3.04 -10.86 22.91
CA TYR A 216 2.52 -9.53 23.28
C TYR A 216 0.99 -9.46 23.15
N ILE A 217 0.43 -9.93 22.03
CA ILE A 217 -1.03 -9.97 21.79
C ILE A 217 -1.72 -10.88 22.84
N SER A 218 -1.16 -12.07 23.10
CA SER A 218 -1.69 -12.99 24.11
C SER A 218 -1.64 -12.40 25.51
N GLY A 219 -0.56 -11.68 25.86
CA GLY A 219 -0.46 -10.97 27.12
C GLY A 219 -1.49 -9.84 27.26
N LEU A 220 -1.73 -9.09 26.18
CA LEU A 220 -2.78 -8.06 26.16
C LEU A 220 -4.17 -8.66 26.35
N ALA A 221 -4.50 -9.74 25.65
CA ALA A 221 -5.77 -10.44 25.76
C ALA A 221 -6.01 -10.90 27.21
N SER A 222 -5.01 -11.56 27.81
CA SER A 222 -5.08 -12.00 29.21
C SER A 222 -5.24 -10.84 30.21
N LEU A 223 -4.55 -9.71 30.02
CA LEU A 223 -4.66 -8.52 30.88
C LEU A 223 -6.02 -7.83 30.81
N LEU A 224 -6.75 -8.01 29.70
CA LEU A 224 -8.03 -7.40 29.45
C LEU A 224 -9.21 -8.37 29.62
N GLY A 225 -8.94 -9.61 30.06
CA GLY A 225 -9.95 -10.60 30.45
C GLY A 225 -10.50 -11.45 29.31
N GLU A 226 -9.73 -11.61 28.22
CA GLU A 226 -10.00 -12.61 27.16
C GLU A 226 -9.24 -13.91 27.38
#